data_1909301460fd3940fe8f9893da73ad9e
#
_entry.id   1909301460fd3940fe8f9893da73ad9e
#
_cell.length_a   1.000
_cell.length_b   1.000
_cell.length_c   1.000
_cell.angle_alpha   90.00
_cell.angle_beta   90.00
_cell.angle_gamma   90.00
#
_symmetry.space_group_name_H-M   'P 1'
#
loop_
_entity.id
_entity.type
_entity.pdbx_description
1 polymer ?
#
loop_
_entity_poly.entity_id
_entity_poly.type
_entity_poly.pdbx_seq_one_letter_code
_entity_poly.pdbx_strand_id
1 'polypeptide(L)'
;MKFEWDEAKRRENIRKHRIDFEDVPPVFNGPIFFQLDRRKNYGEDRWIGIGDLGNAVIVVVFIEFDGDTIRLISARKAEKHERDYFKEKIRKIGN
;
A
#
# COMPACT_ATOMS: atom_id res chain seq x y z
N MET A 1 -9.75 8.31 -9.54
CA MET A 1 -9.22 7.01 -9.05
C MET A 1 -10.23 6.35 -8.12
N LYS A 2 -10.56 5.10 -8.38
CA LYS A 2 -11.51 4.36 -7.58
C LYS A 2 -10.79 3.29 -6.78
N PHE A 3 -11.33 2.99 -5.59
CA PHE A 3 -10.78 1.95 -4.74
C PHE A 3 -11.83 0.89 -4.48
N GLU A 4 -11.40 -0.37 -4.47
CA GLU A 4 -12.28 -1.47 -4.14
C GLU A 4 -11.52 -2.50 -3.31
N TRP A 5 -12.24 -3.41 -2.67
CA TRP A 5 -11.66 -4.48 -1.89
C TRP A 5 -12.70 -5.53 -1.57
N ASP A 6 -12.24 -6.68 -1.14
CA ASP A 6 -13.07 -7.75 -0.63
C ASP A 6 -13.35 -7.45 0.85
N GLU A 7 -14.61 -7.46 1.24
CA GLU A 7 -14.99 -7.09 2.61
C GLU A 7 -14.40 -8.05 3.66
N ALA A 8 -14.29 -9.34 3.34
CA ALA A 8 -13.67 -10.30 4.26
C ALA A 8 -12.19 -9.98 4.45
N LYS A 9 -11.51 -9.57 3.39
CA LYS A 9 -10.10 -9.16 3.47
C LYS A 9 -9.94 -7.88 4.28
N ARG A 10 -10.88 -6.95 4.14
CA ARG A 10 -10.85 -5.72 4.93
C ARG A 10 -10.92 -6.03 6.43
N ARG A 11 -11.90 -6.86 6.83
CA ARG A 11 -12.06 -7.24 8.24
C ARG A 11 -10.84 -7.98 8.76
N GLU A 12 -10.29 -8.89 7.97
CA GLU A 12 -9.10 -9.63 8.36
C GLU A 12 -7.90 -8.71 8.52
N ASN A 13 -7.78 -7.71 7.65
CA ASN A 13 -6.69 -6.74 7.71
C ASN A 13 -6.78 -5.91 9.00
N ILE A 14 -7.98 -5.48 9.38
CA ILE A 14 -8.18 -4.74 10.63
C ILE A 14 -7.76 -5.61 11.81
N ARG A 15 -8.18 -6.89 11.79
CA ARG A 15 -7.84 -7.83 12.86
C ARG A 15 -6.33 -8.03 13.01
N LYS A 16 -5.65 -8.24 11.88
CA LYS A 16 -4.21 -8.55 11.89
C LYS A 16 -3.33 -7.32 12.07
N HIS A 17 -3.67 -6.25 11.40
CA HIS A 17 -2.77 -5.10 11.25
C HIS A 17 -3.31 -3.80 11.81
N ARG A 18 -4.57 -3.79 12.26
CA ARG A 18 -5.24 -2.61 12.82
C ARG A 18 -5.33 -1.46 11.81
N ILE A 19 -5.39 -1.78 10.53
CA ILE A 19 -5.55 -0.81 9.47
C ILE A 19 -6.80 -1.15 8.69
N ASP A 20 -7.69 -0.17 8.54
CA ASP A 20 -8.91 -0.30 7.76
C ASP A 20 -8.62 0.16 6.33
N PHE A 21 -9.02 -0.64 5.35
CA PHE A 21 -8.84 -0.27 3.95
C PHE A 21 -9.51 1.07 3.61
N GLU A 22 -10.56 1.44 4.32
CA GLU A 22 -11.24 2.72 4.10
C GLU A 22 -10.34 3.92 4.38
N ASP A 23 -9.30 3.73 5.20
CA ASP A 23 -8.37 4.79 5.57
C ASP A 23 -7.15 4.86 4.64
N VAL A 24 -6.99 3.89 3.73
CA VAL A 24 -5.79 3.77 2.90
C VAL A 24 -5.76 4.69 1.68
N PRO A 25 -6.88 4.99 0.99
CA PRO A 25 -6.83 5.77 -0.25
C PRO A 25 -5.99 7.05 -0.21
N PRO A 26 -5.97 7.85 0.87
CA PRO A 26 -5.14 9.06 0.90
C PRO A 26 -3.65 8.83 0.71
N VAL A 27 -3.16 7.61 0.96
CA VAL A 27 -1.76 7.26 0.74
C VAL A 27 -1.38 7.47 -0.72
N PHE A 28 -2.32 7.24 -1.63
CA PHE A 28 -2.09 7.36 -3.08
C PHE A 28 -2.09 8.79 -3.57
N ASN A 29 -2.45 9.76 -2.72
CA ASN A 29 -2.40 11.18 -3.06
C ASN A 29 -1.04 11.80 -2.78
N GLY A 30 -0.21 11.14 -1.98
CA GLY A 30 1.15 11.59 -1.67
C GLY A 30 2.18 10.72 -2.36
N PRO A 31 3.46 10.92 -2.02
CA PRO A 31 4.50 10.06 -2.57
C PRO A 31 4.29 8.61 -2.15
N ILE A 32 4.30 7.73 -3.13
CA ILE A 32 4.24 6.30 -2.90
C ILE A 32 5.26 5.64 -3.82
N PHE A 33 6.06 4.74 -3.28
CA PHE A 33 7.08 4.03 -4.05
C PHE A 33 6.65 2.58 -4.13
N PHE A 34 6.55 2.05 -5.34
CA PHE A 34 6.02 0.70 -5.50
C PHE A 34 6.81 -0.10 -6.52
N GLN A 35 6.70 -1.40 -6.39
CA GLN A 35 7.34 -2.36 -7.28
C GLN A 35 6.44 -3.58 -7.40
N LEU A 36 6.67 -4.36 -8.45
CA LEU A 36 5.90 -5.57 -8.68
C LEU A 36 6.20 -6.59 -7.58
N ASP A 37 5.15 -7.24 -7.06
CA ASP A 37 5.29 -8.29 -6.07
C ASP A 37 5.64 -9.60 -6.77
N ARG A 38 6.89 -10.02 -6.66
CA ARG A 38 7.39 -11.23 -7.31
C ARG A 38 7.54 -12.41 -6.37
N ARG A 39 6.99 -12.31 -5.15
CA ARG A 39 7.16 -13.36 -4.15
C ARG A 39 6.53 -14.68 -4.56
N LYS A 40 5.46 -14.65 -5.36
CA LYS A 40 4.87 -15.84 -5.95
C LYS A 40 4.04 -15.48 -7.17
N ASN A 41 3.62 -16.50 -7.91
CA ASN A 41 2.75 -16.30 -9.05
C ASN A 41 1.28 -16.29 -8.56
N TYR A 42 0.65 -15.11 -8.63
CA TYR A 42 -0.75 -14.95 -8.19
C TYR A 42 -1.75 -15.09 -9.35
N GLY A 43 -1.25 -15.31 -10.57
CA GLY A 43 -2.11 -15.30 -11.76
C GLY A 43 -2.48 -13.90 -12.21
N GLU A 44 -2.01 -12.87 -11.53
CA GLU A 44 -2.24 -11.45 -11.84
C GLU A 44 -1.09 -10.64 -11.24
N ASP A 45 -0.86 -9.46 -11.79
CA ASP A 45 0.18 -8.58 -11.28
C ASP A 45 -0.27 -7.90 -9.99
N ARG A 46 0.48 -8.09 -8.92
CA ARG A 46 0.29 -7.40 -7.65
C ARG A 46 1.45 -6.46 -7.42
N TRP A 47 1.14 -5.31 -6.84
CA TRP A 47 2.12 -4.29 -6.54
C TRP A 47 2.27 -4.14 -5.04
N ILE A 48 3.49 -3.87 -4.60
CA ILE A 48 3.79 -3.53 -3.21
C ILE A 48 4.18 -2.08 -3.20
N GLY A 49 3.42 -1.26 -2.46
CA GLY A 49 3.69 0.16 -2.34
C GLY A 49 4.00 0.52 -0.91
N ILE A 50 4.86 1.53 -0.73
CA ILE A 50 5.15 2.09 0.58
C ILE A 50 4.84 3.58 0.54
N GLY A 51 4.06 4.05 1.51
CA GLY A 51 3.63 5.43 1.56
C GLY A 51 3.24 5.87 2.95
N ASP A 52 2.96 7.17 3.09
CA ASP A 52 2.65 7.78 4.38
C ASP A 52 1.14 7.95 4.52
N LEU A 53 0.60 7.41 5.61
CA LEU A 53 -0.82 7.52 5.95
C LEU A 53 -1.11 8.80 6.76
N GLY A 54 -0.07 9.55 7.09
CA GLY A 54 -0.17 10.76 7.91
C GLY A 54 0.37 10.54 9.30
N ASN A 55 0.00 9.44 9.94
CA ASN A 55 0.49 9.10 11.29
C ASN A 55 1.40 7.87 11.28
N ALA A 56 1.57 7.22 10.13
CA ALA A 56 2.43 6.04 10.02
C ALA A 56 2.75 5.78 8.55
N VAL A 57 3.94 5.25 8.31
CA VAL A 57 4.30 4.72 7.00
C VAL A 57 3.74 3.31 6.92
N ILE A 58 3.08 3.01 5.81
CA ILE A 58 2.46 1.69 5.61
C ILE A 58 2.94 1.04 4.32
N VAL A 59 2.79 -0.27 4.29
CA VAL A 59 3.08 -1.08 3.10
C VAL A 59 1.75 -1.64 2.62
N VAL A 60 1.40 -1.35 1.37
CA VAL A 60 0.13 -1.73 0.77
C VAL A 60 0.38 -2.67 -0.40
N VAL A 61 -0.38 -3.78 -0.45
CA VAL A 61 -0.39 -4.66 -1.61
C VAL A 61 -1.69 -4.40 -2.36
N PHE A 62 -1.59 -4.19 -3.66
CA PHE A 62 -2.76 -3.81 -4.46
C PHE A 62 -2.63 -4.29 -5.90
N ILE A 63 -3.78 -4.26 -6.60
CA ILE A 63 -3.88 -4.58 -8.01
C ILE A 63 -4.48 -3.36 -8.69
N GLU A 64 -3.96 -3.00 -9.86
CA GLU A 64 -4.50 -1.91 -10.65
C GLU A 64 -5.34 -2.47 -11.80
N PHE A 65 -6.57 -1.98 -11.91
CA PHE A 65 -7.49 -2.36 -13.00
C PHE A 65 -7.73 -1.16 -13.92
N ASP A 66 -7.58 -1.35 -15.21
CA ASP A 66 -7.94 -0.36 -16.22
C ASP A 66 -7.32 1.02 -16.01
N GLY A 67 -6.23 1.08 -15.22
CA GLY A 67 -5.51 2.32 -14.97
C GLY A 67 -6.23 3.31 -14.06
N ASP A 68 -7.44 3.02 -13.60
CA ASP A 68 -8.22 3.94 -12.79
C ASP A 68 -8.76 3.35 -11.49
N THR A 69 -8.80 2.04 -11.38
CA THR A 69 -9.31 1.35 -10.19
C THR A 69 -8.19 0.61 -9.49
N ILE A 70 -8.08 0.84 -8.19
CA ILE A 70 -7.10 0.17 -7.32
C ILE A 70 -7.86 -0.81 -6.43
N ARG A 71 -7.47 -2.09 -6.48
CA ARG A 71 -8.03 -3.08 -5.58
C ARG A 71 -7.03 -3.34 -4.45
N LEU A 72 -7.43 -3.02 -3.23
CA LEU A 72 -6.58 -3.22 -2.05
C LEU A 72 -6.61 -4.69 -1.62
N ILE A 73 -5.43 -5.24 -1.37
CA ILE A 73 -5.27 -6.64 -0.97
C ILE A 73 -4.86 -6.74 0.49
N SER A 74 -3.90 -5.91 0.92
CA SER A 74 -3.48 -5.86 2.32
C SER A 74 -2.79 -4.53 2.61
N ALA A 75 -2.77 -4.16 3.89
CA ALA A 75 -2.08 -2.96 4.34
C ALA A 75 -1.56 -3.22 5.75
N ARG A 76 -0.29 -2.94 5.98
CA ARG A 76 0.34 -3.10 7.28
C ARG A 76 1.29 -1.95 7.57
N LYS A 77 1.63 -1.76 8.83
CA LYS A 77 2.63 -0.76 9.20
C LYS A 77 4.00 -1.19 8.68
N ALA A 78 4.78 -0.22 8.26
CA ALA A 78 6.14 -0.47 7.79
C ALA A 78 7.04 -0.85 8.96
N GLU A 79 8.00 -1.74 8.72
CA GLU A 79 9.04 -2.06 9.67
C GLU A 79 10.11 -0.98 9.60
N LYS A 80 11.04 -0.98 10.57
CA LYS A 80 12.05 0.08 10.65
C LYS A 80 12.83 0.25 9.36
N HIS A 81 13.33 -0.86 8.78
CA HIS A 81 14.12 -0.76 7.55
C HIS A 81 13.29 -0.21 6.37
N GLU A 82 11.99 -0.50 6.37
CA GLU A 82 11.08 0.02 5.35
C GLU A 82 10.83 1.51 5.55
N ARG A 83 10.65 1.95 6.80
CA ARG A 83 10.49 3.38 7.10
C ARG A 83 11.75 4.16 6.71
N ASP A 84 12.92 3.59 6.97
CA ASP A 84 14.19 4.23 6.63
C ASP A 84 14.34 4.35 5.11
N TYR A 85 13.96 3.31 4.38
CA TYR A 85 13.93 3.33 2.90
C TYR A 85 13.02 4.45 2.39
N PHE A 86 11.81 4.54 2.95
CA PHE A 86 10.85 5.57 2.56
C PHE A 86 11.39 6.97 2.81
N LYS A 87 11.94 7.20 3.99
CA LYS A 87 12.51 8.51 4.35
C LYS A 87 13.65 8.89 3.41
N GLU A 88 14.50 7.95 3.06
CA GLU A 88 15.62 8.20 2.16
C GLU A 88 15.12 8.55 0.77
N LYS A 89 14.09 7.86 0.28
CA LYS A 89 13.49 8.18 -1.02
C LYS A 89 12.87 9.56 -1.04
N ILE A 90 12.15 9.92 0.03
CA ILE A 90 11.55 11.25 0.15
C ILE A 90 12.62 12.32 0.15
N ARG A 91 13.70 12.11 0.89
CA ARG A 91 14.82 13.07 0.96
C ARG A 91 15.41 13.32 -0.41
N LYS A 92 15.58 12.28 -1.23
CA LYS A 92 16.13 12.41 -2.58
C LYS A 92 15.21 13.17 -3.53
N ILE A 93 13.91 13.00 -3.39
CA ILE A 93 12.94 13.72 -4.21
C ILE A 93 12.96 15.21 -3.86
N GLY A 94 13.14 15.54 -2.57
CA GLY A 94 13.13 16.92 -2.11
C GLY A 94 14.38 17.73 -2.47
N ASN A 95 15.38 17.09 -3.05
CA ASN A 95 16.63 17.79 -3.41
C ASN A 95 16.64 18.21 -4.88
#